data_c92a71624a238e9ccdb3a1fe343f1676
#
_entry.id   c92a71624a238e9ccdb3a1fe343f1676
#
_cell.length_a   1.000
_cell.length_b   1.000
_cell.length_c   1.000
_cell.angle_alpha   90.00
_cell.angle_beta   90.00
_cell.angle_gamma   90.00
#
_symmetry.space_group_name_H-M   'P 1'
#
loop_
_entity.id
_entity.type
_entity.pdbx_description
1 polymer ?
#
loop_
_entity_poly.entity_id
_entity_poly.type
_entity_poly.pdbx_seq_one_letter_code
_entity_poly.pdbx_strand_id
1 'polypeptide(L)'
;IGQIYGIRKDYPNAILWYKKAIRKNYIDYMAHWFLADIYTSTNRVNDAVDEIVIAKILNRNNPRIQNAMEAIFTKAKIHYEDWCFNPQYELGKNADSSINVTADEKWLGFALVKAVWEYEPGYRESMGVAKNNYAIIEDRESIISLYMGLTNSKTKFNKDPQFKVLKKALDEKFMDPYIIYEIILPKTPSAAYQLSEEVINLMKEYVLKIRCDK
;
A
#
# COMPACT_ATOMS: atom_id res chain seq x y z
N ILE A 1 5.52 28.56 5.66
CA ILE A 1 4.68 29.47 6.49
C ILE A 1 4.00 28.66 7.61
N GLY A 2 3.26 27.57 7.32
CA GLY A 2 2.58 26.75 8.32
C GLY A 2 3.49 26.29 9.48
N GLN A 3 4.73 25.90 9.17
CA GLN A 3 5.70 25.50 10.18
C GLN A 3 6.06 26.61 11.15
N ILE A 4 6.19 27.85 10.67
CA ILE A 4 6.46 29.01 11.55
C ILE A 4 5.33 29.23 12.55
N TYR A 5 4.09 29.13 12.10
CA TYR A 5 2.93 29.22 13.00
C TYR A 5 2.88 28.06 13.99
N GLY A 6 3.21 26.85 13.54
CA GLY A 6 3.30 25.66 14.41
C GLY A 6 4.32 25.83 15.54
N ILE A 7 5.54 26.31 15.22
CA ILE A 7 6.59 26.61 16.22
C ILE A 7 6.12 27.67 17.22
N ARG A 8 5.38 28.67 16.76
CA ARG A 8 4.80 29.73 17.61
C ARG A 8 3.56 29.26 18.38
N LYS A 9 3.12 28.02 18.21
CA LYS A 9 1.90 27.44 18.78
C LYS A 9 0.61 28.16 18.33
N ASP A 10 0.67 28.92 17.26
CA ASP A 10 -0.51 29.49 16.59
C ASP A 10 -1.12 28.42 15.67
N TYR A 11 -1.74 27.44 16.32
CA TYR A 11 -2.30 26.28 15.63
C TYR A 11 -3.41 26.61 14.62
N PRO A 12 -4.33 27.56 14.85
CA PRO A 12 -5.32 27.93 13.86
C PRO A 12 -4.69 28.39 12.53
N ASN A 13 -3.68 29.25 12.59
CA ASN A 13 -2.98 29.72 11.42
C ASN A 13 -2.10 28.60 10.79
N ALA A 14 -1.46 27.76 11.59
CA ALA A 14 -0.73 26.60 11.08
C ALA A 14 -1.64 25.69 10.25
N ILE A 15 -2.82 25.30 10.78
CA ILE A 15 -3.82 24.47 10.10
C ILE A 15 -4.26 25.14 8.79
N LEU A 16 -4.57 26.43 8.81
CA LEU A 16 -4.97 27.19 7.63
C LEU A 16 -3.93 27.11 6.51
N TRP A 17 -2.65 27.28 6.83
CA TRP A 17 -1.58 27.27 5.85
C TRP A 17 -1.26 25.87 5.32
N TYR A 18 -1.29 24.83 6.16
CA TYR A 18 -1.12 23.46 5.69
C TYR A 18 -2.28 23.03 4.78
N LYS A 19 -3.53 23.35 5.14
CA LYS A 19 -4.67 23.09 4.25
C LYS A 19 -4.59 23.85 2.93
N LYS A 20 -4.05 25.07 2.92
CA LYS A 20 -3.77 25.80 1.66
C LYS A 20 -2.69 25.10 0.83
N ALA A 21 -1.64 24.57 1.47
CA ALA A 21 -0.59 23.80 0.79
C ALA A 21 -1.16 22.54 0.15
N ILE A 22 -1.93 21.74 0.90
CA ILE A 22 -2.57 20.51 0.44
C ILE A 22 -3.51 20.78 -0.74
N ARG A 23 -4.36 21.82 -0.66
CA ARG A 23 -5.24 22.22 -1.78
C ARG A 23 -4.47 22.59 -3.04
N LYS A 24 -3.27 23.15 -2.91
CA LYS A 24 -2.42 23.50 -4.05
C LYS A 24 -1.67 22.28 -4.61
N ASN A 25 -1.27 21.37 -3.73
CA ASN A 25 -0.53 20.17 -4.08
C ASN A 25 -0.90 19.04 -3.11
N TYR A 26 -1.88 18.21 -3.49
CA TYR A 26 -2.38 17.13 -2.65
C TYR A 26 -1.34 16.04 -2.37
N ILE A 27 -0.34 15.88 -3.23
CA ILE A 27 0.74 14.89 -3.06
C ILE A 27 1.91 15.39 -2.22
N ASP A 28 1.80 16.53 -1.55
CA ASP A 28 2.81 17.01 -0.61
C ASP A 28 2.69 16.27 0.73
N TYR A 29 3.39 15.14 0.86
CA TYR A 29 3.36 14.33 2.08
C TYR A 29 3.80 15.10 3.33
N MET A 30 4.68 16.10 3.21
CA MET A 30 5.12 16.90 4.36
C MET A 30 4.00 17.81 4.88
N ALA A 31 3.17 18.35 3.99
CA ALA A 31 2.03 19.15 4.41
C ALA A 31 1.02 18.33 5.21
N HIS A 32 0.74 17.09 4.77
CA HIS A 32 -0.12 16.13 5.48
C HIS A 32 0.51 15.73 6.83
N TRP A 33 1.79 15.35 6.83
CA TRP A 33 2.47 14.95 8.07
C TRP A 33 2.45 16.06 9.12
N PHE A 34 2.89 17.27 8.76
CA PHE A 34 2.92 18.37 9.72
C PHE A 34 1.52 18.83 10.15
N LEU A 35 0.50 18.70 9.29
CA LEU A 35 -0.88 18.91 9.69
C LEU A 35 -1.34 17.88 10.73
N ALA A 36 -0.96 16.61 10.55
CA ALA A 36 -1.22 15.56 11.53
C ALA A 36 -0.57 15.87 12.91
N ASP A 37 0.66 16.38 12.91
CA ASP A 37 1.34 16.79 14.15
C ASP A 37 0.60 17.93 14.86
N ILE A 38 0.10 18.93 14.11
CA ILE A 38 -0.71 20.02 14.67
C ILE A 38 -2.05 19.48 15.22
N TYR A 39 -2.72 18.59 14.51
CA TYR A 39 -3.95 17.95 14.99
C TYR A 39 -3.72 17.12 16.25
N THR A 40 -2.59 16.41 16.32
CA THR A 40 -2.19 15.67 17.52
C THR A 40 -1.96 16.60 18.72
N SER A 41 -1.31 17.75 18.49
CA SER A 41 -1.03 18.77 19.50
C SER A 41 -2.30 19.49 20.00
N THR A 42 -3.34 19.53 19.17
CA THR A 42 -4.66 20.13 19.52
C THR A 42 -5.70 19.09 19.94
N ASN A 43 -5.27 17.86 20.22
CA ASN A 43 -6.13 16.71 20.60
C ASN A 43 -7.21 16.33 19.56
N ARG A 44 -7.01 16.70 18.31
CA ARG A 44 -7.86 16.32 17.15
C ARG A 44 -7.38 14.99 16.58
N VAL A 45 -7.48 13.93 17.36
CA VAL A 45 -6.80 12.65 17.06
C VAL A 45 -7.32 12.01 15.76
N ASN A 46 -8.63 12.06 15.50
CA ASN A 46 -9.17 11.48 14.26
C ASN A 46 -8.68 12.22 13.01
N ASP A 47 -8.63 13.56 13.05
CA ASP A 47 -8.08 14.35 11.96
C ASP A 47 -6.57 14.04 11.76
N ALA A 48 -5.84 13.81 12.85
CA ALA A 48 -4.43 13.43 12.78
C ALA A 48 -4.24 12.06 12.11
N VAL A 49 -5.11 11.10 12.41
CA VAL A 49 -5.13 9.77 11.80
C VAL A 49 -5.32 9.88 10.28
N ASP A 50 -6.29 10.66 9.83
CA ASP A 50 -6.57 10.83 8.40
C ASP A 50 -5.34 11.38 7.66
N GLU A 51 -4.73 12.42 8.20
CA GLU A 51 -3.59 13.10 7.55
C GLU A 51 -2.31 12.26 7.58
N ILE A 52 -2.02 11.56 8.69
CA ILE A 52 -0.80 10.75 8.77
C ILE A 52 -0.87 9.51 7.86
N VAL A 53 -2.04 8.93 7.65
CA VAL A 53 -2.24 7.83 6.72
C VAL A 53 -1.97 8.30 5.28
N ILE A 54 -2.46 9.48 4.89
CA ILE A 54 -2.15 10.06 3.58
C ILE A 54 -0.64 10.30 3.43
N ALA A 55 0.01 10.86 4.44
CA ALA A 55 1.46 11.06 4.42
C ALA A 55 2.21 9.72 4.27
N LYS A 56 1.75 8.64 4.94
CA LYS A 56 2.32 7.30 4.82
C LYS A 56 2.13 6.70 3.42
N ILE A 57 0.98 6.90 2.79
CA ILE A 57 0.73 6.49 1.40
C ILE A 57 1.69 7.21 0.46
N LEU A 58 1.81 8.52 0.58
CA LEU A 58 2.63 9.36 -0.28
C LEU A 58 4.15 9.16 -0.11
N ASN A 59 4.58 8.66 1.04
CA ASN A 59 5.99 8.34 1.31
C ASN A 59 6.10 7.05 2.14
N ARG A 60 5.74 5.93 1.48
CA ARG A 60 5.50 4.60 2.08
C ARG A 60 6.65 4.10 2.96
N ASN A 61 7.88 4.33 2.55
CA ASN A 61 9.07 3.75 3.18
C ASN A 61 9.78 4.72 4.15
N ASN A 62 9.21 5.88 4.45
CA ASN A 62 9.83 6.85 5.33
C ASN A 62 9.69 6.43 6.81
N PRO A 63 10.79 6.11 7.51
CA PRO A 63 10.73 5.64 8.90
C PRO A 63 10.23 6.71 9.87
N ARG A 64 10.42 8.00 9.57
CA ARG A 64 9.93 9.08 10.44
C ARG A 64 8.41 9.19 10.38
N ILE A 65 7.81 9.00 9.19
CA ILE A 65 6.36 8.96 9.04
C ILE A 65 5.80 7.71 9.70
N GLN A 66 6.48 6.57 9.57
CA GLN A 66 6.10 5.33 10.27
C GLN A 66 6.03 5.56 11.79
N ASN A 67 7.08 6.11 12.39
CA ASN A 67 7.11 6.38 13.83
C ASN A 67 6.01 7.39 14.25
N ALA A 68 5.77 8.44 13.44
CA ALA A 68 4.70 9.40 13.71
C ALA A 68 3.31 8.73 13.63
N MET A 69 3.09 7.87 12.65
CA MET A 69 1.85 7.12 12.49
C MET A 69 1.60 6.19 13.70
N GLU A 70 2.61 5.46 14.15
CA GLU A 70 2.53 4.58 15.33
C GLU A 70 2.16 5.36 16.60
N ALA A 71 2.77 6.54 16.80
CA ALA A 71 2.47 7.40 17.93
C ALA A 71 1.02 7.91 17.90
N ILE A 72 0.54 8.34 16.71
CA ILE A 72 -0.84 8.82 16.53
C ILE A 72 -1.83 7.66 16.69
N PHE A 73 -1.54 6.49 16.14
CA PHE A 73 -2.40 5.30 16.22
C PHE A 73 -2.50 4.80 17.67
N THR A 74 -1.39 4.80 18.42
CA THR A 74 -1.40 4.49 19.85
C THR A 74 -2.35 5.43 20.59
N LYS A 75 -2.28 6.74 20.33
CA LYS A 75 -3.18 7.73 20.93
C LYS A 75 -4.64 7.54 20.50
N ALA A 76 -4.88 7.10 19.27
CA ALA A 76 -6.19 6.80 18.72
C ALA A 76 -6.73 5.42 19.14
N LYS A 77 -5.91 4.58 19.80
CA LYS A 77 -6.21 3.18 20.12
C LYS A 77 -6.49 2.33 18.88
N ILE A 78 -5.79 2.62 17.78
CA ILE A 78 -5.84 1.86 16.54
C ILE A 78 -4.68 0.88 16.55
N HIS A 79 -4.96 -0.39 16.27
CA HIS A 79 -3.93 -1.39 16.04
C HIS A 79 -3.59 -1.46 14.55
N TYR A 80 -2.31 -1.35 14.24
CA TYR A 80 -1.77 -1.50 12.89
C TYR A 80 -0.55 -2.40 12.95
N GLU A 81 -0.63 -3.56 12.31
CA GLU A 81 0.48 -4.49 12.23
C GLU A 81 1.35 -4.15 11.00
N ASP A 82 2.60 -3.78 11.23
CA ASP A 82 3.54 -3.47 10.13
C ASP A 82 4.18 -4.76 9.61
N TRP A 83 3.75 -5.19 8.43
CA TRP A 83 4.31 -6.29 7.67
C TRP A 83 4.47 -5.90 6.20
N CYS A 84 5.35 -6.58 5.50
CA CYS A 84 5.55 -6.40 4.06
C CYS A 84 5.04 -7.62 3.30
N PHE A 85 4.40 -7.39 2.15
CA PHE A 85 4.05 -8.47 1.23
C PHE A 85 5.34 -9.09 0.69
N ASN A 86 5.54 -10.36 1.01
CA ASN A 86 6.78 -11.09 0.72
C ASN A 86 6.46 -12.46 0.12
N PRO A 87 6.18 -12.53 -1.19
CA PRO A 87 5.92 -13.79 -1.88
C PRO A 87 7.19 -14.64 -1.94
N GLN A 88 7.06 -15.93 -1.56
CA GLN A 88 8.15 -16.88 -1.52
C GLN A 88 8.12 -17.73 -2.80
N TYR A 89 8.85 -17.30 -3.81
CA TYR A 89 9.02 -18.05 -5.07
C TYR A 89 10.32 -17.65 -5.78
N GLU A 90 10.78 -18.53 -6.65
CA GLU A 90 11.88 -18.29 -7.56
C GLU A 90 11.48 -18.70 -8.97
N LEU A 91 11.91 -17.94 -9.95
CA LEU A 91 11.72 -18.23 -11.37
C LEU A 91 13.09 -18.35 -12.04
N GLY A 92 13.21 -19.32 -12.94
CA GLY A 92 14.42 -19.49 -13.71
C GLY A 92 14.14 -20.06 -15.10
N LYS A 93 15.03 -19.77 -16.06
CA LYS A 93 15.00 -20.38 -17.40
C LYS A 93 16.23 -21.24 -17.56
N ASN A 94 16.03 -22.51 -17.88
CA ASN A 94 17.08 -23.48 -18.08
C ASN A 94 17.70 -23.33 -19.51
N ALA A 95 18.86 -23.98 -19.71
CA ALA A 95 19.55 -23.98 -21.00
C ALA A 95 18.72 -24.59 -22.15
N ASP A 96 17.85 -25.55 -21.84
CA ASP A 96 16.90 -26.17 -22.77
C ASP A 96 15.64 -25.34 -23.02
N SER A 97 15.59 -24.09 -22.53
CA SER A 97 14.46 -23.19 -22.58
C SER A 97 13.25 -23.58 -21.71
N SER A 98 13.33 -24.65 -20.93
CA SER A 98 12.31 -24.97 -19.94
C SER A 98 12.29 -23.92 -18.83
N ILE A 99 11.10 -23.67 -18.26
CA ILE A 99 10.93 -22.71 -17.17
C ILE A 99 10.86 -23.48 -15.86
N ASN A 100 11.72 -23.10 -14.91
CA ASN A 100 11.71 -23.62 -13.55
C ASN A 100 10.95 -22.64 -12.65
N VAL A 101 9.96 -23.17 -11.91
CA VAL A 101 9.18 -22.42 -10.91
C VAL A 101 9.32 -23.14 -9.59
N THR A 102 9.95 -22.49 -8.62
CA THR A 102 10.09 -22.98 -7.25
C THR A 102 9.25 -22.11 -6.32
N ALA A 103 8.32 -22.68 -5.60
CA ALA A 103 7.48 -21.98 -4.64
C ALA A 103 6.90 -22.95 -3.61
N ASP A 104 6.60 -22.45 -2.40
CA ASP A 104 5.72 -23.17 -1.48
C ASP A 104 4.34 -23.36 -2.09
N GLU A 105 3.62 -24.43 -1.69
CA GLU A 105 2.29 -24.75 -2.19
C GLU A 105 1.34 -23.51 -2.19
N LYS A 106 1.38 -22.74 -1.12
CA LYS A 106 0.56 -21.52 -0.97
C LYS A 106 0.89 -20.40 -1.97
N TRP A 107 2.14 -20.35 -2.47
CA TRP A 107 2.60 -19.35 -3.42
C TRP A 107 2.62 -19.83 -4.87
N LEU A 108 2.37 -21.12 -5.10
CA LEU A 108 2.52 -21.73 -6.43
C LEU A 108 1.65 -21.04 -7.50
N GLY A 109 0.38 -20.76 -7.19
CA GLY A 109 -0.50 -20.08 -8.14
C GLY A 109 0.00 -18.67 -8.50
N PHE A 110 0.48 -17.92 -7.50
CA PHE A 110 1.10 -16.61 -7.72
C PHE A 110 2.34 -16.71 -8.62
N ALA A 111 3.23 -17.66 -8.30
CA ALA A 111 4.48 -17.88 -9.03
C ALA A 111 4.24 -18.31 -10.49
N LEU A 112 3.27 -19.15 -10.74
CA LEU A 112 2.91 -19.60 -12.11
C LEU A 112 2.42 -18.42 -12.97
N VAL A 113 1.59 -17.55 -12.44
CA VAL A 113 1.17 -16.34 -13.16
C VAL A 113 2.39 -15.44 -13.46
N LYS A 114 3.27 -15.22 -12.49
CA LYS A 114 4.51 -14.47 -12.71
C LYS A 114 5.40 -15.10 -13.78
N ALA A 115 5.50 -16.42 -13.82
CA ALA A 115 6.25 -17.15 -14.84
C ALA A 115 5.65 -16.94 -16.24
N VAL A 116 4.33 -16.97 -16.38
CA VAL A 116 3.64 -16.68 -17.66
C VAL A 116 3.95 -15.25 -18.12
N TRP A 117 3.81 -14.27 -17.23
CA TRP A 117 4.11 -12.88 -17.56
C TRP A 117 5.56 -12.62 -17.96
N GLU A 118 6.49 -13.36 -17.36
CA GLU A 118 7.93 -13.20 -17.61
C GLU A 118 8.41 -13.94 -18.86
N TYR A 119 7.93 -15.18 -19.09
CA TYR A 119 8.54 -16.09 -20.04
C TYR A 119 7.64 -16.50 -21.21
N GLU A 120 6.32 -16.35 -21.13
CA GLU A 120 5.43 -16.73 -22.23
C GLU A 120 5.53 -15.72 -23.38
N PRO A 121 6.01 -16.14 -24.56
CA PRO A 121 6.17 -15.24 -25.69
C PRO A 121 4.84 -14.61 -26.14
N GLY A 122 4.82 -13.29 -26.26
CA GLY A 122 3.65 -12.53 -26.73
C GLY A 122 2.53 -12.38 -25.69
N TYR A 123 2.63 -12.95 -24.48
CA TYR A 123 1.57 -12.82 -23.48
C TYR A 123 1.39 -11.37 -23.03
N ARG A 124 2.47 -10.65 -22.71
CA ARG A 124 2.42 -9.24 -22.31
C ARG A 124 1.81 -8.36 -23.40
N GLU A 125 2.23 -8.57 -24.64
CA GLU A 125 1.71 -7.85 -25.81
C GLU A 125 0.23 -8.13 -26.04
N SER A 126 -0.21 -9.38 -25.87
CA SER A 126 -1.63 -9.76 -25.98
C SER A 126 -2.50 -9.06 -24.93
N MET A 127 -1.91 -8.75 -23.76
CA MET A 127 -2.54 -7.98 -22.68
C MET A 127 -2.38 -6.46 -22.86
N GLY A 128 -1.82 -5.99 -23.98
CA GLY A 128 -1.62 -4.57 -24.27
C GLY A 128 -0.49 -3.91 -23.50
N VAL A 129 0.45 -4.70 -22.95
CA VAL A 129 1.55 -4.21 -22.11
C VAL A 129 2.88 -4.30 -22.83
N ALA A 130 3.56 -3.19 -23.03
CA ALA A 130 4.89 -3.19 -23.60
C ALA A 130 5.90 -3.92 -22.70
N LYS A 131 6.91 -4.57 -23.33
CA LYS A 131 7.86 -5.51 -22.69
C LYS A 131 8.49 -5.01 -21.38
N ASN A 132 8.79 -3.73 -21.29
CA ASN A 132 9.48 -3.15 -20.13
C ASN A 132 8.57 -2.28 -19.25
N ASN A 133 7.26 -2.27 -19.50
CA ASN A 133 6.33 -1.47 -18.69
C ASN A 133 5.76 -2.29 -17.55
N TYR A 134 5.64 -1.65 -16.39
CA TYR A 134 4.89 -2.23 -15.29
C TYR A 134 3.41 -2.31 -15.64
N ALA A 135 2.78 -3.41 -15.27
CA ALA A 135 1.36 -3.62 -15.47
C ALA A 135 0.67 -4.08 -14.19
N ILE A 136 -0.22 -3.26 -13.66
CA ILE A 136 -1.03 -3.64 -12.49
C ILE A 136 -1.88 -4.91 -12.75
N ILE A 137 -2.22 -5.19 -14.01
CA ILE A 137 -2.95 -6.39 -14.39
C ILE A 137 -2.18 -7.68 -14.09
N GLU A 138 -0.86 -7.66 -14.21
CA GLU A 138 0.01 -8.77 -13.80
C GLU A 138 -0.15 -9.10 -12.32
N ASP A 139 -0.13 -8.05 -11.47
CA ASP A 139 -0.32 -8.25 -10.03
C ASP A 139 -1.76 -8.65 -9.70
N ARG A 140 -2.77 -8.12 -10.42
CA ARG A 140 -4.17 -8.55 -10.25
C ARG A 140 -4.32 -10.04 -10.53
N GLU A 141 -3.82 -10.55 -11.64
CA GLU A 141 -3.89 -11.98 -11.99
C GLU A 141 -3.14 -12.83 -10.96
N SER A 142 -1.94 -12.39 -10.55
CA SER A 142 -1.14 -13.10 -9.55
C SER A 142 -1.85 -13.18 -8.19
N ILE A 143 -2.47 -12.09 -7.76
CA ILE A 143 -3.22 -12.01 -6.49
C ILE A 143 -4.51 -12.84 -6.55
N ILE A 144 -5.23 -12.83 -7.68
CA ILE A 144 -6.41 -13.68 -7.88
C ILE A 144 -6.01 -15.16 -7.82
N SER A 145 -4.94 -15.55 -8.51
CA SER A 145 -4.46 -16.92 -8.49
C SER A 145 -4.03 -17.36 -7.10
N LEU A 146 -3.32 -16.50 -6.36
CA LEU A 146 -2.97 -16.74 -4.95
C LEU A 146 -4.23 -16.96 -4.09
N TYR A 147 -5.21 -16.07 -4.19
CA TYR A 147 -6.46 -16.15 -3.44
C TYR A 147 -7.22 -17.45 -3.72
N MET A 148 -7.33 -17.83 -5.00
CA MET A 148 -7.98 -19.09 -5.41
C MET A 148 -7.23 -20.31 -4.87
N GLY A 149 -5.91 -20.31 -4.90
CA GLY A 149 -5.08 -21.38 -4.32
C GLY A 149 -5.31 -21.52 -2.81
N LEU A 150 -5.33 -20.39 -2.09
CA LEU A 150 -5.55 -20.37 -0.64
C LEU A 150 -6.98 -20.80 -0.24
N THR A 151 -8.00 -20.48 -1.04
CA THR A 151 -9.38 -20.90 -0.78
C THR A 151 -9.59 -22.39 -1.00
N ASN A 152 -8.87 -22.98 -1.96
CA ASN A 152 -8.95 -24.41 -2.29
C ASN A 152 -8.04 -25.29 -1.44
N SER A 153 -7.05 -24.70 -0.75
CA SER A 153 -6.14 -25.42 0.12
C SER A 153 -6.68 -25.54 1.54
N LYS A 154 -6.14 -26.51 2.30
CA LYS A 154 -6.39 -26.62 3.74
C LYS A 154 -5.69 -25.52 4.56
N THR A 155 -5.02 -24.57 3.90
CA THR A 155 -4.29 -23.46 4.52
C THR A 155 -5.28 -22.52 5.18
N LYS A 156 -5.12 -22.30 6.48
CA LYS A 156 -5.95 -21.36 7.22
C LYS A 156 -5.38 -19.95 7.00
N PHE A 157 -6.13 -19.06 6.33
CA PHE A 157 -5.79 -17.66 6.16
C PHE A 157 -5.43 -16.94 7.47
N ASN A 158 -6.01 -17.37 8.59
CA ASN A 158 -5.84 -16.75 9.90
C ASN A 158 -4.46 -16.91 10.53
N LYS A 159 -3.56 -17.72 9.96
CA LYS A 159 -2.21 -17.94 10.52
C LYS A 159 -1.16 -16.95 10.01
N ASP A 160 -1.43 -16.27 8.89
CA ASP A 160 -0.50 -15.34 8.27
C ASP A 160 -1.22 -14.01 8.06
N PRO A 161 -0.74 -12.90 8.65
CA PRO A 161 -1.39 -11.59 8.53
C PRO A 161 -1.53 -11.15 7.07
N GLN A 162 -0.58 -11.50 6.18
CA GLN A 162 -0.66 -11.16 4.76
C GLN A 162 -1.92 -11.75 4.11
N PHE A 163 -2.22 -13.03 4.38
CA PHE A 163 -3.37 -13.71 3.79
C PHE A 163 -4.69 -13.31 4.44
N LYS A 164 -4.69 -13.01 5.74
CA LYS A 164 -5.86 -12.44 6.43
C LYS A 164 -6.26 -11.12 5.79
N VAL A 165 -5.30 -10.22 5.60
CA VAL A 165 -5.52 -8.91 5.00
C VAL A 165 -5.88 -9.04 3.52
N LEU A 166 -5.21 -9.90 2.76
CA LEU A 166 -5.55 -10.18 1.36
C LEU A 166 -7.01 -10.62 1.23
N LYS A 167 -7.43 -11.61 2.02
CA LYS A 167 -8.80 -12.08 2.00
C LYS A 167 -9.80 -10.94 2.27
N LYS A 168 -9.59 -10.19 3.34
CA LYS A 168 -10.46 -9.08 3.72
C LYS A 168 -10.49 -8.00 2.62
N ALA A 169 -9.36 -7.68 2.01
CA ALA A 169 -9.28 -6.72 0.92
C ALA A 169 -10.08 -7.15 -0.32
N LEU A 170 -10.01 -8.44 -0.69
CA LEU A 170 -10.76 -8.94 -1.85
C LEU A 170 -12.25 -9.03 -1.55
N ASP A 171 -12.64 -9.52 -0.38
CA ASP A 171 -14.05 -9.61 0.04
C ASP A 171 -14.71 -8.22 0.05
N GLU A 172 -13.99 -7.18 0.46
CA GLU A 172 -14.48 -5.80 0.54
C GLU A 172 -14.16 -4.95 -0.72
N LYS A 173 -13.70 -5.57 -1.82
CA LYS A 173 -13.42 -4.94 -3.14
C LYS A 173 -12.29 -3.89 -3.10
N PHE A 174 -11.31 -4.05 -2.23
CA PHE A 174 -10.10 -3.22 -2.15
C PHE A 174 -8.88 -3.85 -2.85
N MET A 175 -9.07 -4.65 -3.90
CA MET A 175 -7.97 -5.33 -4.58
C MET A 175 -6.91 -4.35 -5.12
N ASP A 176 -7.31 -3.31 -5.84
CA ASP A 176 -6.36 -2.33 -6.38
C ASP A 176 -5.64 -1.52 -5.28
N PRO A 177 -6.32 -0.98 -4.27
CA PRO A 177 -5.65 -0.39 -3.12
C PRO A 177 -4.68 -1.33 -2.41
N TYR A 178 -5.02 -2.62 -2.27
CA TYR A 178 -4.11 -3.64 -1.75
C TYR A 178 -2.84 -3.74 -2.59
N ILE A 179 -2.98 -3.93 -3.91
CA ILE A 179 -1.85 -4.07 -4.84
C ILE A 179 -0.96 -2.82 -4.79
N ILE A 180 -1.56 -1.63 -4.86
CA ILE A 180 -0.80 -0.38 -4.83
C ILE A 180 -0.06 -0.24 -3.50
N TYR A 181 -0.74 -0.41 -2.37
CA TYR A 181 -0.16 -0.16 -1.05
C TYR A 181 0.84 -1.22 -0.60
N GLU A 182 0.57 -2.53 -0.84
CA GLU A 182 1.38 -3.64 -0.34
C GLU A 182 2.44 -4.12 -1.34
N ILE A 183 2.24 -3.92 -2.65
CA ILE A 183 3.15 -4.46 -3.67
C ILE A 183 3.92 -3.35 -4.38
N ILE A 184 3.23 -2.29 -4.87
CA ILE A 184 3.85 -1.28 -5.71
C ILE A 184 4.63 -0.27 -4.88
N LEU A 185 3.98 0.38 -3.92
CA LEU A 185 4.60 1.49 -3.17
C LEU A 185 5.82 1.07 -2.34
N PRO A 186 5.92 -0.15 -1.75
CA PRO A 186 7.14 -0.58 -1.10
C PRO A 186 8.34 -0.71 -2.05
N LYS A 187 8.11 -1.12 -3.30
CA LYS A 187 9.14 -1.29 -4.33
C LYS A 187 9.45 0.02 -5.08
N THR A 188 8.42 0.83 -5.32
CA THR A 188 8.49 2.05 -6.12
C THR A 188 7.72 3.18 -5.41
N PRO A 189 8.28 3.76 -4.32
CA PRO A 189 7.57 4.78 -3.54
C PRO A 189 7.19 6.02 -4.35
N SER A 190 7.96 6.35 -5.39
CA SER A 190 7.68 7.48 -6.28
C SER A 190 6.40 7.32 -7.11
N ALA A 191 5.88 6.10 -7.25
CA ALA A 191 4.59 5.86 -7.91
C ALA A 191 3.44 6.60 -7.20
N ALA A 192 3.56 6.86 -5.89
CA ALA A 192 2.59 7.63 -5.14
C ALA A 192 2.33 9.03 -5.71
N TYR A 193 3.34 9.65 -6.34
CA TYR A 193 3.22 11.00 -6.91
C TYR A 193 2.44 11.05 -8.24
N GLN A 194 2.09 9.90 -8.79
CA GLN A 194 1.27 9.78 -10.00
C GLN A 194 -0.19 9.44 -9.70
N LEU A 195 -0.53 9.21 -8.41
CA LEU A 195 -1.88 8.88 -7.99
C LEU A 195 -2.76 10.14 -7.95
N SER A 196 -4.01 10.00 -8.37
CA SER A 196 -5.01 11.05 -8.17
C SER A 196 -5.42 11.13 -6.69
N GLU A 197 -5.99 12.28 -6.31
CA GLU A 197 -6.55 12.47 -4.97
C GLU A 197 -7.61 11.41 -4.63
N GLU A 198 -8.43 11.02 -5.61
CA GLU A 198 -9.45 9.98 -5.45
C GLU A 198 -8.83 8.62 -5.10
N VAL A 199 -7.77 8.23 -5.81
CA VAL A 199 -7.06 6.97 -5.55
C VAL A 199 -6.38 7.01 -4.18
N ILE A 200 -5.76 8.12 -3.80
CA ILE A 200 -5.15 8.30 -2.47
C ILE A 200 -6.20 8.17 -1.36
N ASN A 201 -7.38 8.79 -1.54
CA ASN A 201 -8.47 8.66 -0.58
C ASN A 201 -9.02 7.24 -0.49
N LEU A 202 -9.13 6.52 -1.62
CA LEU A 202 -9.50 5.10 -1.62
C LEU A 202 -8.45 4.23 -0.89
N MET A 203 -7.18 4.53 -1.07
CA MET A 203 -6.10 3.87 -0.33
C MET A 203 -6.13 4.20 1.17
N LYS A 204 -6.47 5.44 1.54
CA LYS A 204 -6.69 5.79 2.95
C LYS A 204 -7.81 4.94 3.56
N GLU A 205 -8.93 4.78 2.84
CA GLU A 205 -10.01 3.88 3.27
C GLU A 205 -9.53 2.44 3.42
N TYR A 206 -8.76 1.93 2.47
CA TYR A 206 -8.14 0.61 2.57
C TYR A 206 -7.32 0.47 3.85
N VAL A 207 -6.40 1.40 4.11
CA VAL A 207 -5.56 1.34 5.32
C VAL A 207 -6.42 1.35 6.58
N LEU A 208 -7.40 2.25 6.68
CA LEU A 208 -8.21 2.40 7.89
C LEU A 208 -9.22 1.27 8.11
N LYS A 209 -9.76 0.65 7.05
CA LYS A 209 -10.77 -0.42 7.15
C LYS A 209 -10.15 -1.81 7.15
N ILE A 210 -9.09 -2.00 6.36
CA ILE A 210 -8.56 -3.34 6.09
C ILE A 210 -7.30 -3.62 6.91
N ARG A 211 -6.36 -2.63 6.96
CA ARG A 211 -5.06 -2.80 7.64
C ARG A 211 -5.12 -2.50 9.14
N CYS A 212 -6.13 -1.76 9.57
CA CYS A 212 -6.30 -1.40 10.97
C CYS A 212 -7.40 -2.23 11.62
N ASP A 213 -7.16 -2.65 12.85
CA ASP A 213 -8.19 -3.16 13.76
C ASP A 213 -8.51 -2.06 14.80
N LYS A 214 -9.81 -1.82 15.02
CA LYS A 214 -10.31 -0.85 16.04
C LYS A 214 -10.74 -1.57 17.29
#